data_468a9dd13d908cabd40c3be327dab5b5
#
_entry.id   468a9dd13d908cabd40c3be327dab5b5
#
_cell.length_a   1.000
_cell.length_b   1.000
_cell.length_c   1.000
_cell.angle_alpha   90.00
_cell.angle_beta   90.00
_cell.angle_gamma   90.00
#
_symmetry.space_group_name_H-M   'P 1'
#
loop_
_entity.id
_entity.type
_entity.pdbx_description
1 polymer ?
#
loop_
_entity_poly.entity_id
_entity_poly.type
_entity_poly.pdbx_seq_one_letter_code
_entity_poly.pdbx_strand_id
1 'polypeptide(L)'
;RNLIRHHERELGLDPASVVGNTAITQHAEALATAWAEYNNQSAVVLVVVQAEERYMYDQYWITVALREMYGVTTIRKTMAEIEAEGDFRPDGTLVINGRPVAVVYFRAGYSPADYPSEAEWRARLLIERSSSIKCPSIAHHLVGTKKIQQELAKEKVLERFLDNKSDIENVRKCFAGLWSLETDNIVNSAIESPELFVLKPQREGGGNNIYGDNLRETLIRLRKDGSNEIAAYILMQRIFPPTSPSYLVREGTFVRDNVVSEFGIFGAYLRNKDKVIINDQCGYLLRTKAASLNEGGVVAGYAFLNSIFLT
;
A
#
# COMPACT_ATOMS: atom_id res chain seq x y z
N ARG A 1 11.92 16.97 9.03
CA ARG A 1 13.34 17.35 9.04
C ARG A 1 13.56 18.80 8.65
N ASN A 2 13.02 19.27 7.51
CA ASN A 2 13.19 20.66 7.07
C ASN A 2 12.59 21.67 8.06
N LEU A 3 11.44 21.39 8.63
CA LEU A 3 10.82 22.23 9.65
C LEU A 3 11.73 22.37 10.90
N ILE A 4 12.28 21.26 11.39
CA ILE A 4 13.19 21.25 12.55
C ILE A 4 14.49 22.01 12.22
N ARG A 5 15.06 21.85 11.02
CA ARG A 5 16.23 22.63 10.58
C ARG A 5 15.95 24.13 10.54
N HIS A 6 14.76 24.52 10.06
CA HIS A 6 14.39 25.91 9.96
C HIS A 6 14.19 26.55 11.33
N HIS A 7 13.67 25.80 12.29
CA HIS A 7 13.36 26.26 13.64
C HIS A 7 14.28 25.67 14.73
N GLU A 8 15.48 25.25 14.36
CA GLU A 8 16.43 24.58 15.27
C GLU A 8 16.66 25.35 16.56
N ARG A 9 16.89 26.66 16.46
CA ARG A 9 17.15 27.52 17.63
C ARG A 9 15.95 27.70 18.55
N GLU A 10 14.74 27.74 17.96
CA GLU A 10 13.49 27.93 18.72
C GLU A 10 13.05 26.64 19.39
N LEU A 11 13.23 25.50 18.72
CA LEU A 11 12.80 24.19 19.20
C LEU A 11 13.83 23.54 20.14
N GLY A 12 15.09 23.93 20.09
CA GLY A 12 16.19 23.29 20.82
C GLY A 12 16.38 21.81 20.44
N LEU A 13 15.97 21.41 19.25
CA LEU A 13 16.07 20.06 18.75
C LEU A 13 17.20 19.94 17.72
N ASP A 14 18.04 18.93 17.89
CA ASP A 14 19.08 18.60 16.89
C ASP A 14 18.45 18.01 15.63
N PRO A 15 18.56 18.68 14.46
CA PRO A 15 18.08 18.14 13.19
C PRO A 15 18.72 16.81 12.79
N ALA A 16 19.92 16.49 13.31
CA ALA A 16 20.60 15.21 13.06
C ALA A 16 19.88 14.04 13.71
N SER A 17 19.15 14.28 14.83
CA SER A 17 18.32 13.27 15.47
C SER A 17 17.08 12.87 14.66
N VAL A 18 16.72 13.65 13.63
CA VAL A 18 15.63 13.26 12.73
C VAL A 18 16.13 12.32 11.65
N VAL A 19 15.70 11.09 11.70
CA VAL A 19 16.08 10.07 10.72
C VAL A 19 15.74 10.51 9.31
N GLY A 20 16.72 10.40 8.40
CA GLY A 20 16.52 10.69 6.98
C GLY A 20 15.51 9.74 6.35
N ASN A 21 14.72 10.22 5.39
CA ASN A 21 13.78 9.40 4.65
C ASN A 21 13.96 9.64 3.15
N THR A 22 14.33 8.60 2.45
CA THR A 22 14.61 8.59 1.01
C THR A 22 13.47 7.99 0.19
N ALA A 23 12.30 7.79 0.79
CA ALA A 23 11.18 7.09 0.15
C ALA A 23 10.85 7.66 -1.25
N ILE A 24 10.73 9.00 -1.37
CA ILE A 24 10.38 9.64 -2.66
C ILE A 24 11.46 9.39 -3.71
N THR A 25 12.73 9.65 -3.37
CA THR A 25 13.85 9.55 -4.32
C THR A 25 14.10 8.11 -4.73
N GLN A 26 14.02 7.17 -3.79
CA GLN A 26 14.23 5.74 -4.08
C GLN A 26 13.04 5.12 -4.84
N HIS A 27 11.79 5.56 -4.62
CA HIS A 27 10.69 5.17 -5.49
C HIS A 27 10.85 5.69 -6.92
N ALA A 28 11.30 6.94 -7.06
CA ALA A 28 11.61 7.51 -8.38
C ALA A 28 12.76 6.75 -9.05
N GLU A 29 13.80 6.40 -8.32
CA GLU A 29 14.93 5.58 -8.79
C GLU A 29 14.46 4.21 -9.31
N ALA A 30 13.60 3.52 -8.54
CA ALA A 30 13.08 2.23 -8.93
C ALA A 30 12.24 2.30 -10.23
N LEU A 31 11.40 3.33 -10.39
CA LEU A 31 10.64 3.57 -11.61
C LEU A 31 11.55 3.97 -12.78
N ALA A 32 12.60 4.77 -12.55
CA ALA A 32 13.56 5.15 -13.57
C ALA A 32 14.39 3.94 -14.04
N THR A 33 14.78 3.06 -13.10
CA THR A 33 15.46 1.81 -13.43
C THR A 33 14.58 0.90 -14.29
N ALA A 34 13.29 0.77 -13.94
CA ALA A 34 12.34 0.03 -14.76
C ALA A 34 12.18 0.65 -16.16
N TRP A 35 12.12 1.97 -16.25
CA TRP A 35 12.07 2.69 -17.53
C TRP A 35 13.32 2.44 -18.38
N ALA A 36 14.50 2.44 -17.77
CA ALA A 36 15.76 2.13 -18.45
C ALA A 36 15.81 0.67 -18.96
N GLU A 37 15.32 -0.29 -18.16
CA GLU A 37 15.20 -1.71 -18.56
C GLU A 37 14.25 -1.92 -19.74
N TYR A 38 13.25 -1.08 -19.92
CA TYR A 38 12.38 -1.10 -21.10
C TYR A 38 13.11 -0.70 -22.38
N ASN A 39 14.22 0.01 -22.26
CA ASN A 39 15.16 0.36 -23.34
C ASN A 39 14.54 1.12 -24.52
N ASN A 40 13.67 2.10 -24.23
CA ASN A 40 13.12 3.04 -25.24
C ASN A 40 13.13 4.47 -24.69
N GLN A 41 14.08 5.27 -25.12
CA GLN A 41 14.28 6.66 -24.64
C GLN A 41 13.12 7.61 -24.96
N SER A 42 12.26 7.28 -25.93
CA SER A 42 11.05 8.07 -26.25
C SER A 42 9.83 7.68 -25.42
N ALA A 43 9.93 6.59 -24.67
CA ALA A 43 8.82 6.09 -23.87
C ALA A 43 8.65 6.89 -22.57
N VAL A 44 7.42 6.89 -22.06
CA VAL A 44 7.04 7.61 -20.85
C VAL A 44 6.68 6.64 -19.71
N VAL A 45 6.64 7.16 -18.50
CA VAL A 45 6.00 6.51 -17.36
C VAL A 45 4.54 6.98 -17.27
N LEU A 46 3.60 6.06 -17.37
CA LEU A 46 2.18 6.30 -17.22
C LEU A 46 1.79 6.13 -15.75
N VAL A 47 1.26 7.17 -15.13
CA VAL A 47 0.69 7.11 -13.77
C VAL A 47 -0.83 6.97 -13.90
N VAL A 48 -1.34 5.81 -13.50
CA VAL A 48 -2.79 5.55 -13.48
C VAL A 48 -3.39 6.15 -12.22
N VAL A 49 -4.34 7.06 -12.38
CA VAL A 49 -4.92 7.86 -11.29
C VAL A 49 -6.43 7.72 -11.22
N GLN A 50 -7.01 8.10 -10.08
CA GLN A 50 -8.47 8.22 -9.91
C GLN A 50 -8.98 9.49 -10.61
N ALA A 51 -10.24 9.48 -11.03
CA ALA A 51 -10.87 10.67 -11.62
C ALA A 51 -10.92 11.85 -10.63
N GLU A 52 -11.21 11.56 -9.37
CA GLU A 52 -11.12 12.50 -8.25
C GLU A 52 -9.93 12.15 -7.36
N GLU A 53 -8.73 12.54 -7.79
CA GLU A 53 -7.48 12.17 -7.12
C GLU A 53 -7.23 12.97 -5.85
N ARG A 54 -7.20 12.27 -4.71
CA ARG A 54 -6.94 12.85 -3.38
C ARG A 54 -5.48 12.71 -2.92
N TYR A 55 -4.71 11.84 -3.55
CA TYR A 55 -3.32 11.51 -3.19
C TYR A 55 -2.31 12.18 -4.14
N MET A 56 -2.60 13.40 -4.58
CA MET A 56 -1.79 14.04 -5.61
C MET A 56 -0.41 14.49 -5.14
N TYR A 57 -0.20 14.75 -3.85
CA TYR A 57 1.07 15.33 -3.36
C TYR A 57 2.23 14.36 -3.40
N ASP A 58 2.05 13.11 -2.96
CA ASP A 58 3.11 12.10 -3.03
C ASP A 58 3.39 11.71 -4.48
N GLN A 59 2.36 11.60 -5.31
CA GLN A 59 2.50 11.35 -6.74
C GLN A 59 3.26 12.49 -7.43
N TYR A 60 2.95 13.74 -7.11
CA TYR A 60 3.64 14.92 -7.62
C TYR A 60 5.14 14.86 -7.31
N TRP A 61 5.52 14.63 -6.05
CA TRP A 61 6.92 14.57 -5.68
C TRP A 61 7.70 13.43 -6.34
N ILE A 62 7.08 12.26 -6.53
CA ILE A 62 7.69 11.15 -7.27
C ILE A 62 7.90 11.55 -8.75
N THR A 63 6.90 12.17 -9.37
CA THR A 63 7.02 12.58 -10.80
C THR A 63 8.02 13.71 -11.00
N VAL A 64 8.12 14.65 -10.06
CA VAL A 64 9.16 15.69 -10.06
C VAL A 64 10.55 15.05 -9.94
N ALA A 65 10.75 14.14 -8.98
CA ALA A 65 12.03 13.45 -8.83
C ALA A 65 12.40 12.64 -10.08
N LEU A 66 11.45 11.94 -10.71
CA LEU A 66 11.67 11.26 -12.00
C LEU A 66 12.16 12.21 -13.08
N ARG A 67 11.55 13.39 -13.17
CA ARG A 67 11.94 14.39 -14.18
C ARG A 67 13.30 15.03 -13.90
N GLU A 68 13.50 15.49 -12.67
CA GLU A 68 14.68 16.28 -12.31
C GLU A 68 15.94 15.41 -12.19
N MET A 69 15.82 14.21 -11.62
CA MET A 69 16.99 13.35 -11.36
C MET A 69 17.33 12.43 -12.55
N TYR A 70 16.33 12.01 -13.33
CA TYR A 70 16.48 10.98 -14.36
C TYR A 70 16.05 11.41 -15.77
N GLY A 71 15.50 12.63 -15.93
CA GLY A 71 15.00 13.12 -17.21
C GLY A 71 13.76 12.39 -17.76
N VAL A 72 13.15 11.51 -16.95
CA VAL A 72 12.02 10.67 -17.38
C VAL A 72 10.72 11.48 -17.41
N THR A 73 10.03 11.42 -18.54
CA THR A 73 8.73 12.07 -18.71
C THR A 73 7.61 11.19 -18.17
N THR A 74 6.70 11.80 -17.42
CA THR A 74 5.49 11.13 -16.91
C THR A 74 4.23 11.69 -17.56
N ILE A 75 3.22 10.84 -17.75
CA ILE A 75 1.86 11.23 -18.09
C ILE A 75 0.89 10.64 -17.05
N ARG A 76 -0.20 11.35 -16.78
CA ARG A 76 -1.23 10.93 -15.83
C ARG A 76 -2.53 10.68 -16.58
N LYS A 77 -3.15 9.52 -16.34
CA LYS A 77 -4.41 9.14 -16.98
C LYS A 77 -5.28 8.32 -16.03
N THR A 78 -6.57 8.51 -16.12
CA THR A 78 -7.57 7.59 -15.57
C THR A 78 -7.70 6.35 -16.46
N MET A 79 -8.31 5.29 -15.92
CA MET A 79 -8.59 4.08 -16.71
C MET A 79 -9.49 4.39 -17.92
N ALA A 80 -10.52 5.23 -17.76
CA ALA A 80 -11.40 5.63 -18.86
C ALA A 80 -10.65 6.39 -19.97
N GLU A 81 -9.74 7.30 -19.60
CA GLU A 81 -8.88 7.99 -20.59
C GLU A 81 -7.92 7.02 -21.29
N ILE A 82 -7.40 6.02 -20.58
CA ILE A 82 -6.53 5.00 -21.17
C ILE A 82 -7.30 4.15 -22.17
N GLU A 83 -8.53 3.81 -21.91
CA GLU A 83 -9.38 3.08 -22.87
C GLU A 83 -9.65 3.92 -24.12
N ALA A 84 -9.97 5.20 -23.94
CA ALA A 84 -10.31 6.10 -25.04
C ALA A 84 -9.11 6.50 -25.92
N GLU A 85 -7.92 6.66 -25.32
CA GLU A 85 -6.72 7.21 -25.98
C GLU A 85 -5.63 6.16 -26.26
N GLY A 86 -5.81 4.96 -25.71
CA GLY A 86 -4.83 3.89 -25.76
C GLY A 86 -4.87 3.11 -27.07
N ASP A 87 -3.69 2.77 -27.56
CA ASP A 87 -3.49 1.91 -28.71
C ASP A 87 -2.47 0.83 -28.38
N PHE A 88 -2.53 -0.28 -29.11
CA PHE A 88 -1.68 -1.44 -28.93
C PHE A 88 -1.01 -1.81 -30.25
N ARG A 89 0.30 -1.63 -30.32
CA ARG A 89 1.05 -1.97 -31.53
C ARG A 89 1.26 -3.49 -31.67
N PRO A 90 1.52 -3.98 -32.88
CA PRO A 90 1.78 -5.41 -33.12
C PRO A 90 2.96 -5.98 -32.33
N ASP A 91 3.94 -5.15 -31.97
CA ASP A 91 5.12 -5.53 -31.16
C ASP A 91 4.83 -5.59 -29.64
N GLY A 92 3.60 -5.31 -29.23
CA GLY A 92 3.20 -5.29 -27.82
C GLY A 92 3.36 -3.93 -27.14
N THR A 93 3.79 -2.89 -27.85
CA THR A 93 3.95 -1.55 -27.27
C THR A 93 2.59 -0.91 -26.99
N LEU A 94 2.37 -0.54 -25.73
CA LEU A 94 1.26 0.35 -25.35
C LEU A 94 1.59 1.78 -25.78
N VAL A 95 0.64 2.45 -26.39
CA VAL A 95 0.76 3.85 -26.83
C VAL A 95 -0.41 4.65 -26.27
N ILE A 96 -0.15 5.78 -25.64
CA ILE A 96 -1.17 6.72 -25.17
C ILE A 96 -0.93 8.06 -25.86
N ASN A 97 -1.90 8.52 -26.66
CA ASN A 97 -1.78 9.75 -27.47
C ASN A 97 -0.47 9.81 -28.28
N GLY A 98 -0.13 8.73 -28.96
CA GLY A 98 1.07 8.63 -29.79
C GLY A 98 2.39 8.41 -29.02
N ARG A 99 2.39 8.41 -27.70
CA ARG A 99 3.57 8.20 -26.85
C ARG A 99 3.67 6.74 -26.42
N PRO A 100 4.78 6.04 -26.69
CA PRO A 100 4.99 4.70 -26.14
C PRO A 100 5.13 4.74 -24.61
N VAL A 101 4.65 3.72 -23.94
CA VAL A 101 4.64 3.60 -22.47
C VAL A 101 5.62 2.51 -22.03
N ALA A 102 6.65 2.90 -21.30
CA ALA A 102 7.64 1.97 -20.73
C ALA A 102 7.16 1.34 -19.42
N VAL A 103 6.65 2.15 -18.52
CA VAL A 103 6.23 1.74 -17.17
C VAL A 103 4.82 2.25 -16.92
N VAL A 104 3.97 1.39 -16.38
CA VAL A 104 2.64 1.75 -15.87
C VAL A 104 2.67 1.67 -14.34
N TYR A 105 2.57 2.83 -13.70
CA TYR A 105 2.51 2.96 -12.24
C TYR A 105 1.07 3.15 -11.79
N PHE A 106 0.51 2.12 -11.16
CA PHE A 106 -0.87 2.13 -10.69
C PHE A 106 -0.98 2.86 -9.35
N ARG A 107 -1.68 4.00 -9.36
CA ARG A 107 -2.14 4.71 -8.16
C ARG A 107 -3.66 4.58 -7.98
N ALA A 108 -4.30 3.97 -8.95
CA ALA A 108 -5.70 3.52 -8.96
C ALA A 108 -5.76 2.11 -9.55
N GLY A 109 -6.93 1.46 -9.51
CA GLY A 109 -7.15 0.11 -10.04
C GLY A 109 -6.91 -1.01 -9.03
N TYR A 110 -6.95 -0.70 -7.73
CA TYR A 110 -6.82 -1.65 -6.62
C TYR A 110 -8.14 -1.92 -5.89
N SER A 111 -9.20 -1.20 -6.23
CA SER A 111 -10.53 -1.31 -5.63
C SER A 111 -11.58 -1.57 -6.71
N PRO A 112 -12.67 -2.32 -6.42
CA PRO A 112 -13.79 -2.46 -7.37
C PRO A 112 -14.39 -1.12 -7.79
N ALA A 113 -14.33 -0.08 -6.95
CA ALA A 113 -14.79 1.26 -7.27
C ALA A 113 -13.99 1.94 -8.39
N ASP A 114 -12.78 1.47 -8.67
CA ASP A 114 -11.93 1.96 -9.77
C ASP A 114 -12.37 1.38 -11.14
N TYR A 115 -13.36 0.46 -11.15
CA TYR A 115 -13.89 -0.23 -12.33
C TYR A 115 -15.42 -0.10 -12.42
N PRO A 116 -15.96 1.13 -12.53
CA PRO A 116 -17.40 1.36 -12.54
C PRO A 116 -18.09 0.85 -13.81
N SER A 117 -17.35 0.61 -14.89
CA SER A 117 -17.86 0.11 -16.15
C SER A 117 -16.90 -0.86 -16.85
N GLU A 118 -17.33 -1.41 -18.00
CA GLU A 118 -16.50 -2.27 -18.84
C GLU A 118 -15.32 -1.51 -19.49
N ALA A 119 -15.37 -0.19 -19.57
CA ALA A 119 -14.28 0.62 -20.15
C ALA A 119 -12.99 0.49 -19.30
N GLU A 120 -13.10 0.57 -17.97
CA GLU A 120 -11.95 0.44 -17.06
C GLU A 120 -11.36 -0.98 -17.11
N TRP A 121 -12.20 -2.01 -17.27
CA TRP A 121 -11.73 -3.38 -17.46
C TRP A 121 -11.01 -3.56 -18.79
N ARG A 122 -11.49 -2.94 -19.88
CA ARG A 122 -10.78 -2.95 -21.17
C ARG A 122 -9.45 -2.22 -21.09
N ALA A 123 -9.39 -1.06 -20.40
CA ALA A 123 -8.14 -0.35 -20.16
C ALA A 123 -7.15 -1.22 -19.39
N ARG A 124 -7.61 -1.90 -18.32
CA ARG A 124 -6.77 -2.82 -17.57
C ARG A 124 -6.26 -3.97 -18.44
N LEU A 125 -7.11 -4.56 -19.25
CA LEU A 125 -6.72 -5.63 -20.17
C LEU A 125 -5.70 -5.15 -21.22
N LEU A 126 -5.89 -3.94 -21.77
CA LEU A 126 -4.94 -3.30 -22.68
C LEU A 126 -3.54 -3.17 -22.04
N ILE A 127 -3.48 -2.67 -20.81
CA ILE A 127 -2.24 -2.54 -20.05
C ILE A 127 -1.60 -3.91 -19.79
N GLU A 128 -2.37 -4.89 -19.31
CA GLU A 128 -1.82 -6.20 -18.94
C GLU A 128 -1.26 -6.97 -20.13
N ARG A 129 -1.86 -6.81 -21.32
CA ARG A 129 -1.40 -7.42 -22.57
C ARG A 129 -0.18 -6.74 -23.17
N SER A 130 0.13 -5.52 -22.75
CA SER A 130 1.26 -4.75 -23.29
C SER A 130 2.61 -5.24 -22.78
N SER A 131 3.68 -4.84 -23.49
CA SER A 131 5.06 -5.05 -23.08
C SER A 131 5.53 -4.08 -21.99
N SER A 132 4.73 -3.07 -21.62
CA SER A 132 5.07 -2.12 -20.54
C SER A 132 5.34 -2.85 -19.21
N ILE A 133 6.24 -2.35 -18.43
CA ILE A 133 6.52 -2.85 -17.08
C ILE A 133 5.45 -2.31 -16.12
N LYS A 134 4.77 -3.18 -15.36
CA LYS A 134 3.69 -2.81 -14.45
C LYS A 134 4.20 -2.69 -13.01
N CYS A 135 3.79 -1.63 -12.33
CA CYS A 135 4.04 -1.40 -10.91
C CYS A 135 2.72 -1.06 -10.18
N PRO A 136 2.14 -2.02 -9.42
CA PRO A 136 2.55 -3.42 -9.32
C PRO A 136 2.17 -4.23 -10.57
N SER A 137 2.86 -5.35 -10.79
CA SER A 137 2.37 -6.38 -11.70
C SER A 137 1.11 -7.03 -11.10
N ILE A 138 0.31 -7.71 -11.93
CA ILE A 138 -0.88 -8.42 -11.42
C ILE A 138 -0.51 -9.47 -10.35
N ALA A 139 0.63 -10.14 -10.49
CA ALA A 139 1.12 -11.09 -9.51
C ALA A 139 1.43 -10.41 -8.16
N HIS A 140 2.12 -9.26 -8.16
CA HIS A 140 2.38 -8.49 -6.94
C HIS A 140 1.11 -7.92 -6.34
N HIS A 141 0.16 -7.50 -7.15
CA HIS A 141 -1.13 -7.02 -6.66
C HIS A 141 -1.90 -8.15 -5.94
N LEU A 142 -1.93 -9.34 -6.51
CA LEU A 142 -2.61 -10.50 -5.92
C LEU A 142 -1.93 -11.00 -4.64
N VAL A 143 -0.59 -11.07 -4.58
CA VAL A 143 0.10 -11.51 -3.35
C VAL A 143 -0.02 -10.51 -2.21
N GLY A 144 -0.31 -9.24 -2.49
CA GLY A 144 -0.59 -8.21 -1.47
C GLY A 144 -1.94 -8.37 -0.78
N THR A 145 -2.81 -9.29 -1.24
CA THR A 145 -4.14 -9.46 -0.65
C THR A 145 -4.08 -10.08 0.75
N LYS A 146 -5.09 -9.77 1.57
CA LYS A 146 -5.19 -10.29 2.94
C LYS A 146 -5.28 -11.81 3.00
N LYS A 147 -5.87 -12.43 1.98
CA LYS A 147 -5.95 -13.91 1.87
C LYS A 147 -4.56 -14.55 1.73
N ILE A 148 -3.68 -13.94 0.97
CA ILE A 148 -2.29 -14.42 0.85
C ILE A 148 -1.53 -14.21 2.17
N GLN A 149 -1.73 -13.09 2.88
CA GLN A 149 -1.16 -12.91 4.22
C GLN A 149 -1.61 -14.01 5.18
N GLN A 150 -2.89 -14.35 5.16
CA GLN A 150 -3.45 -15.47 5.95
C GLN A 150 -2.81 -16.81 5.55
N GLU A 151 -2.61 -17.06 4.26
CA GLU A 151 -2.00 -18.29 3.77
C GLU A 151 -0.53 -18.40 4.21
N LEU A 152 0.24 -17.31 4.10
CA LEU A 152 1.64 -17.25 4.54
C LEU A 152 1.80 -17.44 6.07
N ALA A 153 0.76 -17.10 6.85
CA ALA A 153 0.78 -17.29 8.29
C ALA A 153 0.63 -18.76 8.74
N LYS A 154 0.17 -19.66 7.85
CA LYS A 154 0.06 -21.09 8.13
C LYS A 154 1.42 -21.73 8.35
N GLU A 155 1.43 -22.80 9.14
CA GLU A 155 2.62 -23.60 9.36
C GLU A 155 3.14 -24.19 8.03
N LYS A 156 4.46 -24.24 7.88
CA LYS A 156 5.17 -24.85 6.73
C LYS A 156 4.91 -24.15 5.37
N VAL A 157 4.26 -23.00 5.34
CA VAL A 157 4.05 -22.27 4.07
C VAL A 157 5.22 -21.37 3.74
N LEU A 158 5.80 -20.67 4.72
CA LEU A 158 7.01 -19.84 4.50
C LEU A 158 8.20 -20.65 4.04
N GLU A 159 8.33 -21.88 4.52
CA GLU A 159 9.39 -22.85 4.18
C GLU A 159 9.38 -23.25 2.69
N ARG A 160 8.32 -22.93 1.95
CA ARG A 160 8.26 -23.09 0.48
C ARG A 160 9.00 -21.98 -0.27
N PHE A 161 9.30 -20.89 0.40
CA PHE A 161 9.86 -19.68 -0.20
C PHE A 161 11.19 -19.27 0.43
N LEU A 162 11.49 -19.73 1.63
CA LEU A 162 12.68 -19.38 2.41
C LEU A 162 13.36 -20.65 2.92
N ASP A 163 14.66 -20.78 2.67
CA ASP A 163 15.45 -21.94 3.12
C ASP A 163 16.09 -21.69 4.49
N ASN A 164 16.36 -20.44 4.85
CA ASN A 164 17.04 -20.07 6.09
C ASN A 164 16.05 -20.08 7.27
N LYS A 165 16.28 -20.93 8.25
CA LYS A 165 15.44 -21.06 9.45
C LYS A 165 15.35 -19.76 10.27
N SER A 166 16.47 -19.04 10.41
CA SER A 166 16.49 -17.77 11.15
C SER A 166 15.63 -16.70 10.47
N ASP A 167 15.66 -16.63 9.14
CA ASP A 167 14.84 -15.69 8.37
C ASP A 167 13.35 -16.05 8.50
N ILE A 168 12.99 -17.33 8.43
CA ILE A 168 11.63 -17.83 8.65
C ILE A 168 11.13 -17.42 10.03
N GLU A 169 11.92 -17.67 11.08
CA GLU A 169 11.57 -17.29 12.45
C GLU A 169 11.39 -15.78 12.62
N ASN A 170 12.26 -14.99 12.02
CA ASN A 170 12.18 -13.53 12.07
C ASN A 170 10.95 -12.99 11.34
N VAL A 171 10.63 -13.52 10.17
CA VAL A 171 9.41 -13.17 9.43
C VAL A 171 8.16 -13.56 10.21
N ARG A 172 8.13 -14.75 10.84
CA ARG A 172 6.98 -15.19 11.65
C ARG A 172 6.72 -14.28 12.86
N LYS A 173 7.75 -13.70 13.46
CA LYS A 173 7.59 -12.72 14.57
C LYS A 173 6.84 -11.45 14.14
N CYS A 174 6.83 -11.13 12.85
CA CYS A 174 6.12 -9.98 12.30
C CYS A 174 4.63 -10.26 12.01
N PHE A 175 4.18 -11.52 12.12
CA PHE A 175 2.80 -11.88 11.84
C PHE A 175 1.93 -11.77 13.10
N ALA A 176 0.78 -11.12 12.96
CA ALA A 176 -0.32 -11.29 13.88
C ALA A 176 -1.08 -12.59 13.57
N GLY A 177 -1.95 -13.04 14.46
CA GLY A 177 -2.87 -14.14 14.16
C GLY A 177 -3.78 -13.79 12.97
N LEU A 178 -3.84 -14.67 11.98
CA LEU A 178 -4.63 -14.53 10.76
C LEU A 178 -5.32 -15.85 10.47
N TRP A 179 -6.64 -15.85 10.41
CA TRP A 179 -7.44 -17.06 10.30
C TRP A 179 -8.53 -16.96 9.24
N SER A 180 -8.86 -18.12 8.67
CA SER A 180 -10.08 -18.30 7.89
C SER A 180 -11.29 -18.34 8.80
N LEU A 181 -12.43 -17.86 8.32
CA LEU A 181 -13.72 -17.98 9.02
C LEU A 181 -14.26 -19.43 9.03
N GLU A 182 -13.59 -20.35 8.36
CA GLU A 182 -13.86 -21.80 8.41
C GLU A 182 -13.28 -22.46 9.67
N THR A 183 -12.50 -21.74 10.48
CA THR A 183 -11.86 -22.26 11.70
C THR A 183 -12.77 -22.02 12.90
N ASP A 184 -13.67 -22.97 13.17
CA ASP A 184 -14.75 -22.84 14.17
C ASP A 184 -14.30 -22.38 15.56
N ASN A 185 -13.23 -22.95 16.11
CA ASN A 185 -12.75 -22.59 17.45
C ASN A 185 -12.39 -21.10 17.57
N ILE A 186 -11.68 -20.58 16.58
CA ILE A 186 -11.23 -19.18 16.57
C ILE A 186 -12.43 -18.24 16.34
N VAL A 187 -13.34 -18.63 15.47
CA VAL A 187 -14.56 -17.84 15.22
C VAL A 187 -15.45 -17.80 16.45
N ASN A 188 -15.56 -18.90 17.23
CA ASN A 188 -16.26 -18.91 18.52
C ASN A 188 -15.58 -17.94 19.49
N SER A 189 -14.27 -18.01 19.64
CA SER A 189 -13.51 -17.07 20.49
C SER A 189 -13.73 -15.61 20.08
N ALA A 190 -13.83 -15.32 18.77
CA ALA A 190 -14.09 -13.98 18.27
C ALA A 190 -15.52 -13.51 18.52
N ILE A 191 -16.47 -14.42 18.56
CA ILE A 191 -17.87 -14.12 18.96
C ILE A 191 -17.95 -13.84 20.47
N GLU A 192 -17.22 -14.59 21.28
CA GLU A 192 -17.20 -14.43 22.75
C GLU A 192 -16.45 -13.15 23.16
N SER A 193 -15.30 -12.87 22.55
CA SER A 193 -14.39 -11.76 22.87
C SER A 193 -14.04 -10.91 21.65
N PRO A 194 -15.01 -10.22 21.03
CA PRO A 194 -14.84 -9.53 19.74
C PRO A 194 -13.84 -8.36 19.81
N GLU A 195 -13.56 -7.83 21.01
CA GLU A 195 -12.57 -6.78 21.25
C GLU A 195 -11.13 -7.22 20.95
N LEU A 196 -10.86 -8.53 20.94
CA LEU A 196 -9.53 -9.10 20.65
C LEU A 196 -9.28 -9.36 19.16
N PHE A 197 -10.28 -9.13 18.31
CA PHE A 197 -10.24 -9.47 16.90
C PHE A 197 -10.64 -8.30 16.00
N VAL A 198 -10.27 -8.43 14.73
CA VAL A 198 -10.69 -7.55 13.63
C VAL A 198 -11.12 -8.42 12.47
N LEU A 199 -12.31 -8.17 11.93
CA LEU A 199 -12.78 -8.80 10.71
C LEU A 199 -12.47 -7.89 9.52
N LYS A 200 -11.67 -8.38 8.59
CA LYS A 200 -11.18 -7.61 7.43
C LYS A 200 -11.74 -8.18 6.13
N PRO A 201 -12.47 -7.39 5.34
CA PRO A 201 -12.88 -7.83 4.00
C PRO A 201 -11.67 -7.90 3.05
N GLN A 202 -11.77 -8.72 2.00
CA GLN A 202 -10.82 -8.79 0.88
C GLN A 202 -10.95 -7.55 0.00
N ARG A 203 -10.75 -6.39 0.61
CA ARG A 203 -10.99 -5.09 0.01
C ARG A 203 -9.90 -4.14 0.47
N GLU A 204 -9.28 -3.45 -0.47
CA GLU A 204 -8.31 -2.42 -0.19
C GLU A 204 -8.96 -1.05 0.05
N GLY A 205 -8.19 -0.06 0.49
CA GLY A 205 -8.65 1.33 0.62
C GLY A 205 -8.95 1.82 2.03
N GLY A 206 -8.75 1.01 3.08
CA GLY A 206 -8.99 1.38 4.48
C GLY A 206 -10.48 1.64 4.81
N GLY A 207 -10.80 1.84 6.09
CA GLY A 207 -12.14 2.17 6.55
C GLY A 207 -13.20 1.06 6.41
N ASN A 208 -12.77 -0.16 6.06
CA ASN A 208 -13.68 -1.29 5.82
C ASN A 208 -13.58 -2.38 6.90
N ASN A 209 -12.78 -2.18 7.93
CA ASN A 209 -12.60 -3.15 9.00
C ASN A 209 -13.81 -3.14 9.93
N ILE A 210 -14.15 -4.31 10.49
CA ILE A 210 -15.28 -4.50 11.39
C ILE A 210 -14.72 -4.88 12.77
N TYR A 211 -15.20 -4.21 13.82
CA TYR A 211 -14.71 -4.31 15.19
C TYR A 211 -15.85 -4.53 16.19
N GLY A 212 -15.52 -5.06 17.38
CA GLY A 212 -16.40 -5.13 18.54
C GLY A 212 -17.72 -5.82 18.26
N ASP A 213 -18.84 -5.28 18.73
CA ASP A 213 -20.16 -5.90 18.57
C ASP A 213 -20.58 -6.08 17.11
N ASN A 214 -20.21 -5.15 16.22
CA ASN A 214 -20.47 -5.31 14.78
C ASN A 214 -19.74 -6.53 14.21
N LEU A 215 -18.53 -6.85 14.70
CA LEU A 215 -17.80 -8.08 14.32
C LEU A 215 -18.57 -9.30 14.79
N ARG A 216 -19.01 -9.33 16.05
CA ARG A 216 -19.82 -10.43 16.63
C ARG A 216 -21.06 -10.69 15.79
N GLU A 217 -21.85 -9.65 15.54
CA GLU A 217 -23.10 -9.74 14.77
C GLU A 217 -22.85 -10.23 13.35
N THR A 218 -21.81 -9.71 12.69
CA THR A 218 -21.43 -10.14 11.34
C THR A 218 -21.05 -11.62 11.30
N LEU A 219 -20.26 -12.11 12.26
CA LEU A 219 -19.88 -13.52 12.32
C LEU A 219 -21.06 -14.44 12.56
N ILE A 220 -21.98 -14.05 13.46
CA ILE A 220 -23.23 -14.82 13.72
C ILE A 220 -24.08 -14.87 12.45
N ARG A 221 -24.26 -13.74 11.77
CA ARG A 221 -25.01 -13.66 10.51
C ARG A 221 -24.39 -14.56 9.43
N LEU A 222 -23.09 -14.43 9.17
CA LEU A 222 -22.40 -15.20 8.15
C LEU A 222 -22.51 -16.72 8.37
N ARG A 223 -22.46 -17.16 9.62
CA ARG A 223 -22.68 -18.58 9.97
C ARG A 223 -24.09 -19.05 9.70
N LYS A 224 -25.09 -18.23 10.06
CA LYS A 224 -26.49 -18.57 9.87
C LYS A 224 -26.88 -18.66 8.40
N ASP A 225 -26.34 -17.74 7.59
CA ASP A 225 -26.71 -17.65 6.18
C ASP A 225 -26.03 -18.73 5.32
N GLY A 226 -24.93 -19.36 5.79
CA GLY A 226 -24.18 -20.39 5.06
C GLY A 226 -23.72 -19.93 3.68
N SER A 227 -23.58 -18.63 3.49
CA SER A 227 -23.28 -18.03 2.19
C SER A 227 -21.79 -18.08 1.86
N ASN A 228 -21.46 -18.04 0.57
CA ASN A 228 -20.07 -17.88 0.09
C ASN A 228 -19.42 -16.55 0.51
N GLU A 229 -20.18 -15.64 1.13
CA GLU A 229 -19.70 -14.35 1.65
C GLU A 229 -18.57 -14.54 2.69
N ILE A 230 -18.55 -15.66 3.40
CA ILE A 230 -17.47 -16.03 4.33
C ILE A 230 -16.08 -15.91 3.68
N ALA A 231 -15.94 -16.30 2.42
CA ALA A 231 -14.68 -16.25 1.69
C ALA A 231 -14.16 -14.81 1.42
N ALA A 232 -15.06 -13.82 1.53
CA ALA A 232 -14.72 -12.41 1.35
C ALA A 232 -14.02 -11.78 2.56
N TYR A 233 -13.86 -12.51 3.67
CA TYR A 233 -13.28 -12.00 4.91
C TYR A 233 -12.10 -12.84 5.40
N ILE A 234 -11.23 -12.20 6.18
CA ILE A 234 -10.29 -12.85 7.09
C ILE A 234 -10.53 -12.34 8.51
N LEU A 235 -10.33 -13.22 9.48
CA LEU A 235 -10.28 -12.85 10.88
C LEU A 235 -8.81 -12.61 11.28
N MET A 236 -8.55 -11.51 11.97
CA MET A 236 -7.22 -11.13 12.40
C MET A 236 -7.19 -10.82 13.90
N GLN A 237 -6.11 -11.18 14.57
CA GLN A 237 -5.84 -10.73 15.91
C GLN A 237 -5.75 -9.20 15.95
N ARG A 238 -6.43 -8.57 16.90
CA ARG A 238 -6.29 -7.14 17.16
C ARG A 238 -4.95 -6.86 17.83
N ILE A 239 -4.22 -5.88 17.30
CA ILE A 239 -2.94 -5.43 17.85
C ILE A 239 -3.22 -4.27 18.81
N PHE A 240 -2.64 -4.34 20.01
CA PHE A 240 -2.70 -3.28 21.03
C PHE A 240 -1.31 -2.66 21.18
N PRO A 241 -0.94 -1.68 20.35
CA PRO A 241 0.37 -1.05 20.44
C PRO A 241 0.48 -0.18 21.70
N PRO A 242 1.70 0.07 22.20
CA PRO A 242 1.91 1.01 23.29
C PRO A 242 1.45 2.41 22.88
N THR A 243 0.88 3.13 23.83
CA THR A 243 0.47 4.52 23.63
C THR A 243 1.48 5.49 24.23
N SER A 244 1.60 6.67 23.63
CA SER A 244 2.39 7.77 24.17
C SER A 244 1.61 9.09 24.10
N PRO A 245 1.80 10.03 25.04
CA PRO A 245 1.20 11.34 24.94
C PRO A 245 1.87 12.14 23.82
N SER A 246 1.06 12.81 23.00
CA SER A 246 1.55 13.65 21.91
C SER A 246 0.57 14.81 21.63
N TYR A 247 0.99 15.72 20.78
CA TYR A 247 0.16 16.80 20.29
C TYR A 247 -0.23 16.52 18.83
N LEU A 248 -1.52 16.54 18.57
CA LEU A 248 -2.09 16.45 17.24
C LEU A 248 -2.52 17.85 16.81
N VAL A 249 -2.12 18.24 15.59
CA VAL A 249 -2.50 19.54 15.03
C VAL A 249 -3.49 19.30 13.91
N ARG A 250 -4.70 19.83 14.05
CA ARG A 250 -5.75 19.74 13.05
C ARG A 250 -6.40 21.11 12.88
N GLU A 251 -6.43 21.60 11.64
CA GLU A 251 -7.05 22.89 11.31
C GLU A 251 -6.60 24.06 12.21
N GLY A 252 -5.30 24.08 12.54
CA GLY A 252 -4.73 25.08 13.42
C GLY A 252 -4.98 24.87 14.93
N THR A 253 -5.72 23.83 15.31
CA THR A 253 -6.02 23.50 16.71
C THR A 253 -5.07 22.43 17.22
N PHE A 254 -4.51 22.65 18.42
CA PHE A 254 -3.64 21.70 19.12
C PHE A 254 -4.46 20.87 20.11
N VAL A 255 -4.41 19.56 19.96
CA VAL A 255 -5.05 18.62 20.88
C VAL A 255 -3.97 17.72 21.47
N ARG A 256 -3.84 17.69 22.81
CA ARG A 256 -3.02 16.72 23.50
C ARG A 256 -3.82 15.44 23.70
N ASP A 257 -3.30 14.33 23.21
CA ASP A 257 -3.98 13.02 23.30
C ASP A 257 -2.94 11.90 23.45
N ASN A 258 -3.38 10.73 23.87
CA ASN A 258 -2.62 9.52 23.74
C ASN A 258 -2.68 9.02 22.30
N VAL A 259 -1.52 8.76 21.73
CA VAL A 259 -1.39 8.36 20.33
C VAL A 259 -0.77 6.98 20.19
N VAL A 260 -1.04 6.35 19.06
CA VAL A 260 -0.34 5.16 18.57
C VAL A 260 0.30 5.49 17.23
N SER A 261 1.51 4.94 17.01
CA SER A 261 2.24 5.13 15.75
C SER A 261 2.42 3.80 15.04
N GLU A 262 2.20 3.83 13.73
CA GLU A 262 2.46 2.71 12.81
C GLU A 262 3.68 3.05 11.98
N PHE A 263 4.71 2.21 12.07
CA PHE A 263 5.94 2.31 11.31
C PHE A 263 5.92 1.30 10.16
N GLY A 264 5.94 1.81 8.94
CA GLY A 264 5.99 1.01 7.71
C GLY A 264 7.32 1.19 6.99
N ILE A 265 7.91 0.12 6.51
CA ILE A 265 9.10 0.13 5.65
C ILE A 265 8.66 -0.19 4.24
N PHE A 266 9.10 0.62 3.28
CA PHE A 266 8.86 0.36 1.86
C PHE A 266 9.96 -0.51 1.28
N GLY A 267 9.59 -1.33 0.30
CA GLY A 267 10.50 -2.11 -0.52
C GLY A 267 10.28 -1.83 -2.00
N ALA A 268 11.34 -1.87 -2.77
CA ALA A 268 11.31 -1.85 -4.23
C ALA A 268 11.81 -3.20 -4.76
N TYR A 269 11.07 -3.76 -5.71
CA TYR A 269 11.43 -5.00 -6.37
C TYR A 269 11.27 -4.88 -7.88
N LEU A 270 12.32 -5.17 -8.61
CA LEU A 270 12.32 -5.22 -10.08
C LEU A 270 13.01 -6.50 -10.54
N ARG A 271 12.37 -7.22 -11.44
CA ARG A 271 12.91 -8.46 -12.01
C ARG A 271 12.74 -8.44 -13.54
N ASN A 272 13.77 -8.87 -14.25
CA ASN A 272 13.71 -9.15 -15.68
C ASN A 272 14.02 -10.63 -15.90
N LYS A 273 13.01 -11.41 -16.28
CA LYS A 273 13.07 -12.89 -16.37
C LYS A 273 13.61 -13.49 -15.07
N ASP A 274 14.80 -14.11 -15.09
CA ASP A 274 15.42 -14.73 -13.94
C ASP A 274 16.37 -13.81 -13.17
N LYS A 275 16.64 -12.61 -13.67
CA LYS A 275 17.54 -11.66 -13.05
C LYS A 275 16.74 -10.70 -12.16
N VAL A 276 17.03 -10.71 -10.87
CA VAL A 276 16.59 -9.67 -9.93
C VAL A 276 17.50 -8.44 -10.14
N ILE A 277 16.90 -7.29 -10.42
CA ILE A 277 17.58 -6.02 -10.68
C ILE A 277 17.55 -5.16 -9.43
N ILE A 278 16.40 -5.08 -8.76
CA ILE A 278 16.20 -4.37 -7.49
C ILE A 278 15.50 -5.33 -6.51
N ASN A 279 16.00 -5.38 -5.28
CA ASN A 279 15.32 -5.99 -4.13
C ASN A 279 15.81 -5.28 -2.86
N ASP A 280 15.41 -4.03 -2.70
CA ASP A 280 15.98 -3.13 -1.69
C ASP A 280 14.89 -2.46 -0.86
N GLN A 281 15.25 -2.09 0.37
CA GLN A 281 14.45 -1.21 1.20
C GLN A 281 14.51 0.22 0.61
N CYS A 282 13.36 0.88 0.50
CA CYS A 282 13.25 2.21 -0.11
C CYS A 282 12.50 3.21 0.77
N GLY A 283 13.06 3.52 1.93
CA GLY A 283 12.51 4.49 2.86
C GLY A 283 11.43 3.92 3.77
N TYR A 284 10.75 4.82 4.49
CA TYR A 284 9.76 4.44 5.49
C TYR A 284 8.59 5.42 5.53
N LEU A 285 7.52 5.00 6.20
CA LEU A 285 6.38 5.82 6.55
C LEU A 285 6.12 5.69 8.06
N LEU A 286 5.92 6.81 8.75
CA LEU A 286 5.43 6.83 10.12
C LEU A 286 4.07 7.54 10.14
N ARG A 287 3.03 6.80 10.53
CA ARG A 287 1.67 7.32 10.71
C ARG A 287 1.31 7.30 12.19
N THR A 288 0.79 8.41 12.67
CA THR A 288 0.40 8.57 14.07
C THR A 288 -1.07 8.99 14.14
N LYS A 289 -1.84 8.36 15.02
CA LYS A 289 -3.25 8.65 15.25
C LYS A 289 -3.59 8.67 16.73
N ALA A 290 -4.74 9.24 17.10
CA ALA A 290 -5.27 9.10 18.45
C ALA A 290 -5.49 7.61 18.78
N ALA A 291 -5.12 7.19 19.99
CA ALA A 291 -5.25 5.79 20.42
C ALA A 291 -6.70 5.31 20.49
N SER A 292 -7.65 6.24 20.64
CA SER A 292 -9.09 5.98 20.64
C SER A 292 -9.67 5.62 19.26
N LEU A 293 -8.94 5.91 18.17
CA LEU A 293 -9.41 5.65 16.82
C LEU A 293 -9.02 4.25 16.36
N ASN A 294 -9.94 3.53 15.75
CA ASN A 294 -9.67 2.22 15.16
C ASN A 294 -8.99 2.33 13.78
N GLU A 295 -9.35 3.34 12.98
CA GLU A 295 -8.83 3.53 11.62
C GLU A 295 -7.62 4.47 11.59
N GLY A 296 -6.74 4.30 10.59
CA GLY A 296 -5.47 5.01 10.47
C GLY A 296 -5.21 5.67 9.10
N GLY A 297 -6.25 5.92 8.31
CA GLY A 297 -6.11 6.59 7.01
C GLY A 297 -5.73 8.06 7.15
N VAL A 298 -4.61 8.47 6.51
CA VAL A 298 -4.16 9.88 6.52
C VAL A 298 -5.11 10.76 5.72
N VAL A 299 -5.45 10.38 4.50
CA VAL A 299 -6.35 11.17 3.63
C VAL A 299 -7.78 11.21 4.17
N ALA A 300 -8.20 10.16 4.89
CA ALA A 300 -9.48 10.15 5.58
C ALA A 300 -9.48 11.01 6.87
N GLY A 301 -8.34 11.62 7.24
CA GLY A 301 -8.22 12.51 8.39
C GLY A 301 -8.11 11.80 9.75
N TYR A 302 -7.86 10.49 9.76
CA TYR A 302 -7.70 9.71 11.01
C TYR A 302 -6.27 9.71 11.54
N ALA A 303 -5.27 9.84 10.67
CA ALA A 303 -3.87 9.80 11.03
C ALA A 303 -3.07 10.96 10.44
N PHE A 304 -1.90 11.19 11.01
CA PHE A 304 -0.95 12.23 10.63
C PHE A 304 0.37 11.57 10.20
N LEU A 305 1.03 12.18 9.21
CA LEU A 305 2.40 11.80 8.87
C LEU A 305 3.35 12.39 9.91
N ASN A 306 4.28 11.58 10.37
CA ASN A 306 5.25 11.97 11.38
C ASN A 306 6.67 11.61 10.93
N SER A 307 7.67 12.02 11.73
CA SER A 307 9.08 11.68 11.53
C SER A 307 9.62 11.01 12.78
N ILE A 308 10.60 10.12 12.59
CA ILE A 308 11.33 9.48 13.68
C ILE A 308 12.33 10.50 14.23
N PHE A 309 12.33 10.68 15.55
CA PHE A 309 13.30 11.46 16.30
C PHE A 309 14.04 10.53 17.26
N LEU A 310 15.35 10.46 17.15
CA LEU A 310 16.19 9.64 18.01
C LEU A 310 16.57 10.45 19.26
N THR A 311 16.36 9.87 20.43
CA THR A 311 16.70 10.46 21.75
C THR A 311 17.87 9.73 22.39
#